data_92889513db461b10b3b915c3db57a758
#
_entry.id   92889513db461b10b3b915c3db57a758
#
_cell.length_a   1.000
_cell.length_b   1.000
_cell.length_c   1.000
_cell.angle_alpha   90.00
_cell.angle_beta   90.00
_cell.angle_gamma   90.00
#
_symmetry.space_group_name_H-M   'P 1'
#
loop_
_entity.id
_entity.type
_entity.pdbx_description
1 polymer ?
#
loop_
_entity_poly.entity_id
_entity_poly.type
_entity_poly.pdbx_seq_one_letter_code
_entity_poly.pdbx_strand_id
1 'polypeptide(L)' 'MGSEVRVETLKRASAIVGGPAPLRRYLRVSAAALALWMSGAVATPTDVFLKAVDLLYDRDISELKDRG' A
#
# COMPACT_ATOMS: atom_id res chain seq x y z
N MET A 1 -8.15 -15.38 3.95
CA MET A 1 -7.21 -15.56 2.86
C MET A 1 -6.92 -14.29 2.08
N GLY A 2 -7.91 -13.49 1.75
CA GLY A 2 -7.67 -12.22 1.06
C GLY A 2 -6.93 -11.18 1.88
N SER A 3 -7.01 -11.22 3.21
CA SER A 3 -6.40 -10.21 4.06
C SER A 3 -4.87 -10.29 4.08
N GLU A 4 -4.28 -11.47 3.92
CA GLU A 4 -2.82 -11.60 3.88
C GLU A 4 -2.22 -10.90 2.66
N VAL A 5 -2.86 -11.06 1.50
CA VAL A 5 -2.42 -10.40 0.26
C VAL A 5 -2.53 -8.89 0.43
N ARG A 6 -3.61 -8.41 1.00
CA ARG A 6 -3.82 -6.97 1.21
C ARG A 6 -2.83 -6.39 2.20
N VAL A 7 -2.56 -7.11 3.30
CA VAL A 7 -1.55 -6.69 4.28
C VAL A 7 -0.18 -6.60 3.61
N GLU A 8 0.21 -7.60 2.85
CA GLU A 8 1.51 -7.63 2.16
C GLU A 8 1.63 -6.49 1.16
N THR A 9 0.55 -6.20 0.43
CA THR A 9 0.51 -5.09 -0.52
C THR A 9 0.75 -3.75 0.20
N LEU A 10 0.11 -3.55 1.35
CA LEU A 10 0.30 -2.33 2.13
C LEU A 10 1.74 -2.22 2.66
N LYS A 11 2.33 -3.32 3.09
CA LYS A 11 3.71 -3.32 3.56
C LYS A 11 4.68 -2.94 2.44
N ARG A 12 4.48 -3.47 1.24
CA ARG A 12 5.30 -3.14 0.08
C ARG A 12 5.12 -1.67 -0.31
N ALA A 13 3.89 -1.19 -0.33
CA ALA A 13 3.62 0.21 -0.63
C ALA A 13 4.28 1.13 0.39
N SER A 14 4.23 0.77 1.67
CA SER A 14 4.89 1.50 2.74
C SER A 14 6.40 1.58 2.50
N ALA A 15 7.03 0.47 2.14
CA ALA A 15 8.46 0.44 1.86
C ALA A 15 8.83 1.35 0.69
N ILE A 16 7.99 1.40 -0.35
CA ILE A 16 8.24 2.23 -1.53
C ILE A 16 8.21 3.71 -1.18
N VAL A 17 7.23 4.15 -0.37
CA VAL A 17 7.06 5.57 -0.07
C VAL A 17 7.88 6.03 1.14
N GLY A 18 8.57 5.13 1.81
CA GLY A 18 9.45 5.48 2.92
C GLY A 18 8.84 5.33 4.30
N GLY A 19 7.74 4.61 4.43
CA GLY A 19 7.14 4.27 5.72
C GLY A 19 5.64 4.46 5.78
N PRO A 20 5.00 4.12 6.90
CA PRO A 20 3.55 4.22 7.04
C PRO A 20 3.03 5.67 7.03
N ALA A 21 3.80 6.63 7.52
CA ALA A 21 3.34 8.02 7.55
C ALA A 21 3.12 8.60 6.15
N PRO A 22 4.07 8.50 5.21
CA PRO A 22 3.81 8.93 3.82
C PRO A 22 2.73 8.08 3.15
N LEU A 23 2.63 6.79 3.48
CA LEU A 23 1.62 5.93 2.88
C LEU A 23 0.21 6.38 3.27
N ARG A 24 -0.02 6.68 4.57
CA ARG A 24 -1.33 7.15 5.00
C ARG A 24 -1.73 8.45 4.31
N ARG A 25 -0.76 9.32 4.04
CA ARG A 25 -1.02 10.57 3.31
C ARG A 25 -1.43 10.30 1.88
N TYR A 26 -0.73 9.39 1.22
CA TYR A 26 -1.06 8.98 -0.14
C TYR A 26 -2.47 8.39 -0.22
N LEU A 27 -2.81 7.52 0.73
CA LEU A 27 -4.11 6.87 0.77
C LEU A 27 -5.22 7.77 1.36
N ARG A 28 -4.84 8.88 1.98
CA ARG A 28 -5.76 9.80 2.65
C ARG A 28 -6.57 9.13 3.76
N VAL A 29 -5.87 8.38 4.58
CA VAL A 29 -6.46 7.67 5.72
C VAL A 29 -5.76 8.04 7.00
N SER A 30 -6.37 7.74 8.15
CA SER A 30 -5.75 7.99 9.45
C SER A 30 -4.64 6.98 9.72
N ALA A 31 -3.68 7.37 10.56
CA ALA A 31 -2.61 6.46 10.98
C ALA A 31 -3.18 5.24 11.72
N ALA A 32 -4.23 5.44 12.53
CA ALA A 32 -4.88 4.35 13.26
C ALA A 32 -5.53 3.35 12.30
N ALA A 33 -6.23 3.83 11.27
CA ALA A 33 -6.85 2.94 10.28
C ALA A 33 -5.79 2.13 9.53
N LEU A 34 -4.73 2.80 9.09
CA LEU A 34 -3.65 2.11 8.38
C LEU A 34 -3.00 1.04 9.26
N ALA A 35 -2.75 1.34 10.52
CA ALA A 35 -2.17 0.38 11.46
C ALA A 35 -3.04 -0.85 11.62
N LEU A 36 -4.36 -0.68 11.72
CA LEU A 36 -5.30 -1.80 11.82
C LEU A 36 -5.26 -2.69 10.58
N TRP A 37 -5.18 -2.09 9.41
CA TRP A 37 -5.09 -2.85 8.16
C TRP A 37 -3.75 -3.57 8.01
N MET A 38 -2.66 -2.91 8.35
CA MET A 38 -1.31 -3.50 8.23
C MET A 38 -1.07 -4.61 9.24
N SER A 39 -1.73 -4.57 10.39
CA SER A 39 -1.64 -5.65 11.39
C SER A 39 -2.56 -6.83 11.07
N GLY A 40 -3.49 -6.66 10.14
CA GLY A 40 -4.46 -7.69 9.81
C GLY A 40 -5.66 -7.74 10.74
N ALA A 41 -5.75 -6.80 11.71
CA ALA A 41 -6.87 -6.76 12.65
C ALA A 41 -8.19 -6.43 11.97
N VAL A 42 -8.13 -5.60 10.92
CA VAL A 42 -9.29 -5.19 10.12
C VAL A 42 -8.95 -5.39 8.65
N ALA A 43 -9.89 -5.90 7.86
CA ALA A 43 -9.68 -6.08 6.43
C ALA A 43 -9.55 -4.73 5.72
N THR A 44 -8.57 -4.62 4.83
CA THR A 44 -8.36 -3.40 4.04
C THR A 44 -9.53 -3.21 3.07
N PRO A 45 -10.14 -2.01 3.03
CA PRO A 45 -11.18 -1.74 2.03
C PRO A 45 -10.64 -1.88 0.60
N THR A 46 -11.50 -2.30 -0.31
CA THR A 46 -11.11 -2.56 -1.70
C THR A 46 -10.55 -1.32 -2.39
N ASP A 47 -11.16 -0.15 -2.17
CA ASP A 47 -10.69 1.10 -2.78
C ASP A 47 -9.28 1.47 -2.31
N VAL A 48 -8.99 1.28 -1.04
CA VAL A 48 -7.66 1.52 -0.48
C VAL A 48 -6.66 0.51 -1.04
N PHE A 49 -7.05 -0.75 -1.10
CA PHE A 49 -6.21 -1.80 -1.67
C PHE A 49 -5.84 -1.49 -3.12
N LEU A 50 -6.81 -1.07 -3.92
CA LEU A 50 -6.56 -0.72 -5.32
C LEU A 50 -5.61 0.47 -5.45
N LYS A 51 -5.71 1.46 -4.59
CA LYS A 51 -4.75 2.58 -4.58
C LYS A 51 -3.34 2.12 -4.27
N ALA A 52 -3.20 1.19 -3.32
CA ALA A 52 -1.89 0.64 -2.99
C ALA A 52 -1.32 -0.18 -4.15
N VAL A 53 -2.15 -0.94 -4.84
CA VAL A 53 -1.74 -1.69 -6.04
C VAL A 53 -1.28 -0.72 -7.15
N ASP A 54 -1.99 0.37 -7.35
CA ASP A 54 -1.59 1.39 -8.33
C ASP A 54 -0.20 1.95 -8.03
N LEU A 55 0.08 2.19 -6.76
CA LEU A 55 1.40 2.67 -6.34
C LEU A 55 2.50 1.67 -6.70
N LEU A 56 2.28 0.40 -6.44
CA LEU A 56 3.23 -0.66 -6.79
C LEU A 56 3.42 -0.75 -8.30
N TYR A 57 2.33 -0.66 -9.03
CA TYR A 57 2.34 -0.75 -10.49
C TYR A 57 3.12 0.40 -11.11
N ASP A 58 2.87 1.62 -10.65
CA ASP A 58 3.58 2.81 -11.13
C ASP A 58 5.08 2.69 -10.89
N ARG A 59 5.48 2.16 -9.75
CA ARG A 59 6.89 1.95 -9.42
C ARG A 59 7.54 0.98 -10.39
N ASP A 60 6.88 -0.14 -10.66
CA ASP A 60 7.39 -1.17 -11.57
C ASP A 60 7.54 -0.61 -12.98
N ILE A 61 6.56 0.15 -13.47
CA ILE A 61 6.63 0.77 -14.79
C ILE A 61 7.78 1.76 -14.87
N SER A 62 7.98 2.58 -13.83
CA SER A 62 9.08 3.53 -13.80
C SER A 62 10.44 2.84 -13.88
N GLU A 63 10.60 1.74 -13.18
CA GLU A 63 11.84 0.96 -13.24
C GLU A 63 12.08 0.37 -14.63
N LEU A 64 11.04 -0.12 -15.28
CA LEU A 64 11.14 -0.64 -16.64
C LEU A 64 11.52 0.45 -17.64
N LYS A 65 10.98 1.64 -17.49
CA LYS A 65 11.32 2.78 -18.36
C LYS A 65 12.77 3.20 -18.20
N ASP A 66 13.28 3.18 -16.98
CA ASP A 66 14.67 3.56 -16.71
C ASP A 66 15.66 2.60 -17.36
N ARG A 67 15.28 1.37 -17.57
CA ARG A 67 16.12 0.38 -18.22
C ARG A 67 16.08 0.45 -19.75
N GLY A 68 15.01 1.00 -20.25
CA GLY A 68 14.79 1.07 -21.68
C GLY A 68 15.54 2.17 -22.36
#